data_6baf7c4befa49cd3b5c2c88e64d5db33
#
_entry.id   6baf7c4befa49cd3b5c2c88e64d5db33
#
_cell.length_a   1.000
_cell.length_b   1.000
_cell.length_c   1.000
_cell.angle_alpha   90.00
_cell.angle_beta   90.00
_cell.angle_gamma   90.00
#
_symmetry.space_group_name_H-M   'P 1'
#
loop_
_entity.id
_entity.type
_entity.pdbx_description
1 polymer ?
#
loop_
_entity_poly.entity_id
_entity_poly.type
_entity_poly.pdbx_seq_one_letter_code
_entity_poly.pdbx_strand_id
1 'polypeptide(L)'
;LRTDPGTDVPFTDRMLADNFMRIALFDEYRRSNAGFVREETVSRLRRWQVPVRIGVRFGASIPPDRQATDLARIASFAARLSAVTGHPITLDDANPNFLIQVVSEDEREALGPKVRAFLPSLSLSDVAGITNMPRTTYCLVYALSEGNS
;
A
#
# COMPACT_ATOMS: atom_id res chain seq x y z
N LEU A 1 14.14 9.67 11.13
CA LEU A 1 14.21 8.28 11.64
C LEU A 1 14.20 8.35 13.17
N ARG A 2 13.14 7.88 13.79
CA ARG A 2 13.07 7.76 15.24
C ARG A 2 13.92 6.57 15.65
N THR A 3 15.05 6.85 16.25
CA THR A 3 16.00 5.81 16.74
C THR A 3 15.80 5.48 18.22
N ASP A 4 14.85 6.13 18.86
CA ASP A 4 14.53 5.87 20.26
C ASP A 4 13.54 4.70 20.33
N PRO A 5 13.90 3.58 21.00
CA PRO A 5 12.99 2.49 21.30
C PRO A 5 12.04 2.86 22.44
N GLY A 6 11.59 4.11 22.49
CA GLY A 6 10.74 4.64 23.55
C GLY A 6 9.76 3.62 24.07
N THR A 7 9.57 3.59 25.38
CA THR A 7 8.58 2.75 26.05
C THR A 7 7.24 2.90 25.35
N ASP A 8 6.67 1.83 24.85
CA ASP A 8 5.36 1.84 24.22
C ASP A 8 4.37 2.52 25.16
N VAL A 9 3.68 3.51 24.65
CA VAL A 9 2.61 4.18 25.42
C VAL A 9 1.57 3.11 25.77
N PRO A 10 1.23 2.94 27.06
CA PRO A 10 0.20 1.99 27.46
C PRO A 10 -1.10 2.23 26.68
N PHE A 11 -1.67 1.20 26.11
CA PHE A 11 -2.94 1.28 25.40
C PHE A 11 -3.96 0.33 26.03
N THR A 12 -5.23 0.68 25.90
CA THR A 12 -6.35 -0.15 26.35
C THR A 12 -7.06 -0.78 25.14
N ASP A 13 -7.77 -1.89 25.38
CA ASP A 13 -8.59 -2.52 24.33
C ASP A 13 -9.59 -1.54 23.71
N ARG A 14 -10.12 -0.61 24.50
CA ARG A 14 -11.00 0.43 23.99
C ARG A 14 -10.27 1.37 23.01
N MET A 15 -9.04 1.80 23.35
CA MET A 15 -8.25 2.65 22.45
C MET A 15 -7.92 1.91 21.14
N LEU A 16 -7.65 0.61 21.22
CA LEU A 16 -7.43 -0.21 20.00
C LEU A 16 -8.71 -0.28 19.17
N ALA A 17 -9.85 -0.54 19.78
CA ALA A 17 -11.14 -0.59 19.08
C ALA A 17 -11.49 0.75 18.42
N ASP A 18 -11.35 1.86 19.17
CA ASP A 18 -11.63 3.22 18.66
C ASP A 18 -10.69 3.58 17.48
N ASN A 19 -9.41 3.24 17.60
CA ASN A 19 -8.44 3.46 16.52
C ASN A 19 -8.73 2.58 15.30
N PHE A 20 -9.09 1.30 15.51
CA PHE A 20 -9.50 0.42 14.43
C PHE A 20 -10.73 0.98 13.69
N MET A 21 -11.75 1.41 14.41
CA MET A 21 -12.95 2.00 13.81
C MET A 21 -12.62 3.22 12.95
N ARG A 22 -11.76 4.13 13.43
CA ARG A 22 -11.33 5.30 12.68
C ARG A 22 -10.56 4.94 11.40
N ILE A 23 -9.60 3.99 11.50
CA ILE A 23 -8.79 3.57 10.36
C ILE A 23 -9.61 2.77 9.33
N ALA A 24 -10.52 1.91 9.80
CA ALA A 24 -11.21 0.96 8.94
C ALA A 24 -12.50 1.51 8.31
N LEU A 25 -13.17 2.48 8.97
CA LEU A 25 -14.49 2.95 8.58
C LEU A 25 -14.56 4.44 8.23
N PHE A 26 -13.44 5.15 8.29
CA PHE A 26 -13.37 6.55 7.89
C PHE A 26 -12.25 6.77 6.88
N ASP A 27 -12.53 7.58 5.87
CA ASP A 27 -11.52 8.09 4.95
C ASP A 27 -11.00 9.44 5.47
N GLU A 28 -9.69 9.61 5.56
CA GLU A 28 -9.06 10.87 5.99
C GLU A 28 -9.09 11.95 4.90
N TYR A 29 -9.30 11.54 3.66
CA TYR A 29 -9.27 12.41 2.50
C TYR A 29 -10.47 12.16 1.62
N ARG A 30 -11.15 13.23 1.24
CA ARG A 30 -12.19 13.22 0.22
C ARG A 30 -11.63 13.70 -1.12
N ARG A 31 -11.99 13.01 -2.19
CA ARG A 31 -11.69 13.46 -3.55
C ARG A 31 -12.55 14.66 -3.90
N SER A 32 -11.94 15.77 -4.34
CA SER A 32 -12.60 16.95 -4.86
C SER A 32 -12.09 17.27 -6.27
N ASN A 33 -12.75 18.19 -6.95
CA ASN A 33 -12.28 18.67 -8.27
C ASN A 33 -10.90 19.36 -8.22
N ALA A 34 -10.48 19.78 -7.02
CA ALA A 34 -9.16 20.40 -6.77
C ALA A 34 -8.10 19.41 -6.23
N GLY A 35 -8.41 18.10 -6.19
CA GLY A 35 -7.54 17.07 -5.63
C GLY A 35 -8.05 16.49 -4.31
N PHE A 36 -7.15 15.96 -3.50
CA PHE A 36 -7.51 15.39 -2.20
C PHE A 36 -7.60 16.49 -1.13
N VAL A 37 -8.74 16.58 -0.48
CA VAL A 37 -8.99 17.48 0.66
C VAL A 37 -9.04 16.64 1.93
N ARG A 38 -8.35 17.09 2.99
CA ARG A 38 -8.40 16.43 4.30
C ARG A 38 -9.76 16.66 4.92
N GLU A 39 -10.57 15.63 4.93
CA GLU A 39 -11.93 15.65 5.48
C GLU A 39 -12.27 14.22 5.92
N GLU A 40 -12.52 14.03 7.20
CA GLU A 40 -12.95 12.75 7.73
C GLU A 40 -14.36 12.44 7.24
N THR A 41 -14.51 11.42 6.42
CA THR A 41 -15.80 10.98 5.88
C THR A 41 -16.04 9.52 6.19
N VAL A 42 -17.31 9.17 6.46
CA VAL A 42 -17.70 7.77 6.67
C VAL A 42 -17.39 6.98 5.40
N SER A 43 -16.66 5.90 5.56
CA SER A 43 -16.29 4.99 4.49
C SER A 43 -16.86 3.59 4.72
N ARG A 44 -16.77 2.74 3.70
CA ARG A 44 -17.13 1.33 3.83
C ARG A 44 -15.90 0.54 4.22
N LEU A 45 -16.09 -0.48 5.07
CA LEU A 45 -15.01 -1.42 5.41
C LEU A 45 -14.45 -2.05 4.12
N ARG A 46 -13.18 -1.76 3.85
CA ARG A 46 -12.44 -2.36 2.73
C ARG A 46 -11.62 -3.52 3.28
N ARG A 47 -11.94 -4.72 2.85
CA ARG A 47 -11.18 -5.92 3.21
C ARG A 47 -11.04 -6.84 2.01
N TRP A 48 -9.92 -7.51 1.95
CA TRP A 48 -9.71 -8.56 0.96
C TRP A 48 -10.67 -9.73 1.19
N GLN A 49 -11.40 -10.12 0.16
CA GLN A 49 -12.30 -11.28 0.18
C GLN A 49 -11.69 -12.48 -0.55
N VAL A 50 -10.68 -12.23 -1.36
CA VAL A 50 -9.93 -13.26 -2.10
C VAL A 50 -8.50 -13.34 -1.58
N PRO A 51 -7.78 -14.48 -1.74
CA PRO A 51 -6.38 -14.59 -1.36
C PRO A 51 -5.54 -13.46 -1.95
N VAL A 52 -4.67 -12.86 -1.12
CA VAL A 52 -3.72 -11.84 -1.58
C VAL A 52 -2.51 -12.53 -2.21
N ARG A 53 -2.26 -12.23 -3.47
CA ARG A 53 -1.10 -12.70 -4.23
C ARG A 53 -0.20 -11.52 -4.51
N ILE A 54 0.96 -11.51 -3.83
CA ILE A 54 1.91 -10.40 -3.89
C ILE A 54 2.89 -10.65 -5.04
N GLY A 55 2.94 -9.74 -6.01
CA GLY A 55 4.03 -9.62 -6.96
C GLY A 55 5.01 -8.54 -6.51
N VAL A 56 6.31 -8.76 -6.71
CA VAL A 56 7.34 -7.77 -6.40
C VAL A 56 8.11 -7.43 -7.67
N ARG A 57 8.26 -6.15 -7.93
CA ARG A 57 9.02 -5.64 -9.07
C ARG A 57 10.08 -4.68 -8.58
N PHE A 58 11.31 -4.92 -9.02
CA PHE A 58 12.45 -4.07 -8.69
C PHE A 58 12.82 -3.21 -9.90
N GLY A 59 13.18 -1.97 -9.64
CA GLY A 59 13.77 -1.10 -10.62
C GLY A 59 15.21 -1.52 -10.94
N ALA A 60 15.71 -1.08 -12.09
CA ALA A 60 17.06 -1.41 -12.56
C ALA A 60 18.17 -0.85 -11.63
N SER A 61 17.86 0.21 -10.89
CA SER A 61 18.77 0.82 -9.93
C SER A 61 18.95 0.03 -8.63
N ILE A 62 18.11 -0.98 -8.37
CA ILE A 62 18.14 -1.74 -7.11
C ILE A 62 19.14 -2.91 -7.25
N PRO A 63 20.23 -2.93 -6.47
CA PRO A 63 21.25 -3.99 -6.53
C PRO A 63 20.67 -5.37 -6.21
N PRO A 64 21.20 -6.46 -6.83
CA PRO A 64 20.68 -7.82 -6.63
C PRO A 64 20.66 -8.31 -5.17
N ASP A 65 21.67 -7.97 -4.40
CA ASP A 65 21.76 -8.29 -2.97
C ASP A 65 20.65 -7.60 -2.16
N ARG A 66 20.34 -6.35 -2.51
CA ARG A 66 19.23 -5.60 -1.95
C ARG A 66 17.89 -6.22 -2.34
N GLN A 67 17.72 -6.59 -3.61
CA GLN A 67 16.51 -7.27 -4.09
C GLN A 67 16.24 -8.56 -3.32
N ALA A 68 17.27 -9.40 -3.12
CA ALA A 68 17.16 -10.64 -2.36
C ALA A 68 16.76 -10.39 -0.89
N THR A 69 17.38 -9.39 -0.27
CA THR A 69 17.08 -9.00 1.11
C THR A 69 15.65 -8.50 1.27
N ASP A 70 15.21 -7.61 0.39
CA ASP A 70 13.87 -7.02 0.46
C ASP A 70 12.80 -8.07 0.14
N LEU A 71 13.05 -8.96 -0.82
CA LEU A 71 12.14 -10.07 -1.14
C LEU A 71 11.97 -11.02 0.06
N ALA A 72 13.05 -11.37 0.74
CA ALA A 72 12.99 -12.21 1.94
C ALA A 72 12.19 -11.54 3.08
N ARG A 73 12.35 -10.23 3.26
CA ARG A 73 11.58 -9.45 4.26
C ARG A 73 10.09 -9.41 3.91
N ILE A 74 9.75 -9.17 2.66
CA ILE A 74 8.36 -9.17 2.19
C ILE A 74 7.73 -10.54 2.39
N ALA A 75 8.43 -11.62 2.04
CA ALA A 75 7.96 -12.99 2.22
C ALA A 75 7.69 -13.32 3.69
N SER A 76 8.64 -12.98 4.57
CA SER A 76 8.50 -13.18 6.02
C SER A 76 7.33 -12.38 6.60
N PHE A 77 7.15 -11.14 6.17
CA PHE A 77 6.05 -10.29 6.61
C PHE A 77 4.70 -10.81 6.13
N ALA A 78 4.60 -11.23 4.86
CA ALA A 78 3.40 -11.83 4.28
C ALA A 78 2.98 -13.10 5.03
N ALA A 79 3.92 -13.98 5.33
CA ALA A 79 3.67 -15.19 6.10
C ALA A 79 3.16 -14.88 7.51
N ARG A 80 3.76 -13.89 8.20
CA ARG A 80 3.32 -13.45 9.52
C ARG A 80 1.91 -12.87 9.47
N LEU A 81 1.61 -12.01 8.50
CA LEU A 81 0.26 -11.45 8.33
C LEU A 81 -0.76 -12.54 8.05
N SER A 82 -0.44 -13.48 7.16
CA SER A 82 -1.32 -14.62 6.86
C SER A 82 -1.64 -15.44 8.10
N ALA A 83 -0.63 -15.73 8.92
CA ALA A 83 -0.80 -16.49 10.17
C ALA A 83 -1.67 -15.75 11.20
N VAL A 84 -1.45 -14.44 11.38
CA VAL A 84 -2.18 -13.64 12.38
C VAL A 84 -3.63 -13.37 11.97
N THR A 85 -3.86 -13.13 10.69
CA THR A 85 -5.20 -12.76 10.18
C THR A 85 -6.04 -13.96 9.78
N GLY A 86 -5.43 -15.13 9.57
CA GLY A 86 -6.09 -16.29 8.98
C GLY A 86 -6.43 -16.11 7.49
N HIS A 87 -6.06 -14.96 6.88
CA HIS A 87 -6.31 -14.68 5.47
C HIS A 87 -5.11 -15.11 4.62
N PRO A 88 -5.32 -15.87 3.51
CA PRO A 88 -4.21 -16.32 2.69
C PRO A 88 -3.46 -15.15 2.03
N ILE A 89 -2.17 -15.04 2.30
CA ILE A 89 -1.27 -14.03 1.72
C ILE A 89 0.00 -14.74 1.26
N THR A 90 0.27 -14.73 -0.04
CA THR A 90 1.40 -15.45 -0.64
C THR A 90 2.15 -14.56 -1.63
N LEU A 91 3.40 -14.91 -1.93
CA LEU A 91 4.11 -14.37 -3.08
C LEU A 91 3.72 -15.18 -4.31
N ASP A 92 3.26 -14.48 -5.35
CA ASP A 92 2.90 -15.07 -6.65
C ASP A 92 3.17 -14.03 -7.74
N ASP A 93 4.33 -14.13 -8.35
CA ASP A 93 4.75 -13.22 -9.41
C ASP A 93 4.08 -13.50 -10.77
N ALA A 94 3.52 -14.69 -10.94
CA ALA A 94 2.87 -15.06 -12.20
C ALA A 94 1.47 -14.47 -12.31
N ASN A 95 0.73 -14.39 -11.19
CA ASN A 95 -0.64 -13.90 -11.18
C ASN A 95 -0.95 -13.02 -9.94
N PRO A 96 -0.24 -11.89 -9.79
CA PRO A 96 -0.42 -11.03 -8.63
C PRO A 96 -1.74 -10.25 -8.71
N ASN A 97 -2.37 -10.02 -7.55
CA ASN A 97 -3.44 -9.05 -7.38
C ASN A 97 -3.05 -7.92 -6.41
N PHE A 98 -1.83 -7.99 -5.86
CA PHE A 98 -1.21 -6.93 -5.08
C PHE A 98 0.23 -6.76 -5.56
N LEU A 99 0.58 -5.55 -6.02
CA LEU A 99 1.88 -5.30 -6.62
C LEU A 99 2.72 -4.33 -5.77
N ILE A 100 3.92 -4.78 -5.39
CA ILE A 100 4.92 -3.94 -4.74
C ILE A 100 5.95 -3.53 -5.78
N GLN A 101 6.14 -2.21 -5.97
CA GLN A 101 7.18 -1.63 -6.81
C GLN A 101 8.28 -1.06 -5.92
N VAL A 102 9.50 -1.59 -6.02
CA VAL A 102 10.68 -1.09 -5.32
C VAL A 102 11.56 -0.41 -6.35
N VAL A 103 11.57 0.91 -6.34
CA VAL A 103 12.20 1.73 -7.39
C VAL A 103 12.91 2.94 -6.78
N SER A 104 13.87 3.51 -7.49
CA SER A 104 14.40 4.84 -7.17
C SER A 104 13.39 5.94 -7.51
N GLU A 105 13.66 7.16 -7.05
CA GLU A 105 12.81 8.30 -7.34
C GLU A 105 12.72 8.60 -8.83
N ASP A 106 13.84 8.49 -9.55
CA ASP A 106 13.86 8.73 -11.00
C ASP A 106 13.10 7.65 -11.77
N GLU A 107 13.14 6.40 -11.29
CA GLU A 107 12.39 5.28 -11.88
C GLU A 107 10.89 5.38 -11.59
N ARG A 108 10.51 5.99 -10.46
CA ARG A 108 9.11 6.20 -10.08
C ARG A 108 8.37 7.07 -11.10
N GLU A 109 9.01 8.11 -11.59
CA GLU A 109 8.42 9.00 -12.62
C GLU A 109 8.06 8.23 -13.91
N ALA A 110 8.81 7.18 -14.25
CA ALA A 110 8.59 6.34 -15.40
C ALA A 110 7.58 5.19 -15.19
N LEU A 111 7.00 5.05 -13.98
CA LEU A 111 6.08 3.95 -13.68
C LEU A 111 4.70 4.05 -14.31
N GLY A 112 4.29 5.23 -14.77
CA GLY A 112 2.92 5.49 -15.24
C GLY A 112 2.35 4.41 -16.17
N PRO A 113 3.03 4.03 -17.27
CA PRO A 113 2.53 2.98 -18.17
C PRO A 113 2.41 1.61 -17.50
N LYS A 114 3.34 1.24 -16.61
CA LYS A 114 3.32 -0.04 -15.88
C LYS A 114 2.18 -0.10 -14.87
N VAL A 115 1.92 1.00 -14.17
CA VAL A 115 0.80 1.12 -13.24
C VAL A 115 -0.53 0.97 -13.98
N ARG A 116 -0.69 1.63 -15.13
CA ARG A 116 -1.91 1.50 -15.95
C ARG A 116 -2.10 0.12 -16.55
N ALA A 117 -1.02 -0.55 -16.92
CA ALA A 117 -1.11 -1.92 -17.41
C ALA A 117 -1.60 -2.89 -16.33
N PHE A 118 -1.23 -2.65 -15.08
CA PHE A 118 -1.68 -3.46 -13.94
C PHE A 118 -3.08 -3.06 -13.44
N LEU A 119 -3.40 -1.77 -13.49
CA LEU A 119 -4.67 -1.18 -13.02
C LEU A 119 -5.31 -0.33 -14.14
N PRO A 120 -5.96 -0.95 -15.13
CA PRO A 120 -6.51 -0.25 -16.29
C PRO A 120 -7.61 0.78 -15.95
N SER A 121 -8.27 0.61 -14.80
CA SER A 121 -9.33 1.49 -14.30
C SER A 121 -8.83 2.82 -13.74
N LEU A 122 -7.51 2.98 -13.50
CA LEU A 122 -6.94 4.23 -13.02
C LEU A 122 -7.06 5.35 -14.04
N SER A 123 -7.54 6.51 -13.58
CA SER A 123 -7.54 7.72 -14.39
C SER A 123 -6.12 8.25 -14.61
N LEU A 124 -5.93 9.08 -15.65
CA LEU A 124 -4.64 9.73 -15.89
C LEU A 124 -4.21 10.63 -14.71
N SER A 125 -5.18 11.25 -14.03
CA SER A 125 -4.90 12.07 -12.84
C SER A 125 -4.41 11.23 -11.65
N ASP A 126 -4.92 10.01 -11.49
CA ASP A 126 -4.44 9.10 -10.44
C ASP A 126 -3.01 8.65 -10.72
N VAL A 127 -2.74 8.29 -11.97
CA VAL A 127 -1.38 7.93 -12.40
C VAL A 127 -0.43 9.12 -12.21
N ALA A 128 -0.83 10.33 -12.59
CA ALA A 128 -0.04 11.53 -12.37
C ALA A 128 0.22 11.78 -10.88
N GLY A 129 -0.75 11.52 -10.01
CA GLY A 129 -0.58 11.59 -8.56
C GLY A 129 0.47 10.63 -8.02
N ILE A 130 0.65 9.45 -8.64
CA ILE A 130 1.70 8.49 -8.29
C ILE A 130 3.07 8.95 -8.83
N THR A 131 3.12 9.35 -10.10
CA THR A 131 4.39 9.64 -10.78
C THR A 131 4.96 11.02 -10.44
N ASN A 132 4.11 11.99 -10.13
CA ASN A 132 4.50 13.39 -9.86
C ASN A 132 4.48 13.75 -8.37
N MET A 133 4.57 12.75 -7.50
CA MET A 133 4.57 12.98 -6.06
C MET A 133 5.80 13.78 -5.62
N PRO A 134 5.67 14.73 -4.66
CA PRO A 134 6.82 15.45 -4.13
C PRO A 134 7.84 14.50 -3.51
N ARG A 135 9.14 14.75 -3.69
CA ARG A 135 10.25 13.97 -3.10
C ARG A 135 10.22 13.93 -1.56
N THR A 136 9.42 14.77 -0.93
CA THR A 136 9.15 14.76 0.52
C THR A 136 8.15 13.68 0.95
N THR A 137 7.51 12.99 0.02
CA THR A 137 6.56 11.91 0.30
C THR A 137 7.29 10.57 0.30
N TYR A 138 7.50 9.98 1.47
CA TYR A 138 8.30 8.76 1.62
C TYR A 138 7.54 7.46 1.40
N CYS A 139 6.22 7.48 1.42
CA CYS A 139 5.41 6.29 1.22
C CYS A 139 4.04 6.66 0.65
N LEU A 140 3.60 5.90 -0.35
CA LEU A 140 2.25 5.97 -0.89
C LEU A 140 1.72 4.56 -1.09
N VAL A 141 0.53 4.30 -0.60
CA VAL A 141 -0.19 3.06 -0.85
C VAL A 141 -1.49 3.40 -1.58
N TYR A 142 -1.66 2.85 -2.78
CA TYR A 142 -2.94 2.87 -3.47
C TYR A 142 -3.70 1.58 -3.17
N ALA A 143 -4.74 1.70 -2.35
CA ALA A 143 -5.69 0.62 -2.13
C ALA A 143 -6.91 0.88 -3.03
N LEU A 144 -7.02 0.11 -4.11
CA LEU A 144 -8.20 0.12 -4.96
C LEU A 144 -9.08 -1.05 -4.56
N SER A 145 -10.24 -0.76 -3.98
CA SER A 145 -11.32 -1.75 -3.90
C SER A 145 -12.09 -1.69 -5.22
N GLU A 146 -12.08 -2.76 -6.00
CA GLU A 146 -13.10 -2.92 -7.03
C GLU A 146 -14.45 -2.98 -6.31
N GLY A 147 -15.26 -1.93 -6.48
CA GLY A 147 -16.62 -1.92 -6.00
C GLY A 147 -17.38 -3.01 -6.76
N ASN A 148 -17.83 -4.03 -6.09
CA ASN A 148 -18.90 -4.85 -6.63
C ASN A 148 -20.11 -3.94 -6.81
N SER A 149 -20.44 -3.65 -8.06
CA SER A 149 -21.72 -3.11 -8.49
C SER A 149 -22.84 -4.12 -8.19
#